data_662e09d117503d365bb007a9751070f9
#
_entry.id   662e09d117503d365bb007a9751070f9
#
_cell.length_a   1.000
_cell.length_b   1.000
_cell.length_c   1.000
_cell.angle_alpha   90.00
_cell.angle_beta   90.00
_cell.angle_gamma   90.00
#
_symmetry.space_group_name_H-M   'P 1'
#
loop_
_entity.id
_entity.type
_entity.pdbx_description
1 polymer ?
#
loop_
_entity_poly.entity_id
_entity_poly.type
_entity_poly.pdbx_seq_one_letter_code
_entity_poly.pdbx_strand_id
1 'polypeptide(L)'
;VSWRKQPILIIRHSPSALSGLASVTSKLADPNSDSIDEPYKNINATRSLSAEYSVLSGVCTHLGCSPKYYPEVEPKPWDSSWEGGFFCPCHGSMFDLVGRVYKGVPAPTNLTVPPHFFEGSILTIGEEA
;
A
#
# COMPACT_ATOMS: atom_id res chain seq x y z
N VAL A 1 -3.77 -4.34 14.49
CA VAL A 1 -2.77 -3.51 15.17
C VAL A 1 -3.10 -2.05 14.91
N SER A 2 -2.89 -1.19 15.89
CA SER A 2 -3.09 0.25 15.70
C SER A 2 -1.83 1.03 16.09
N TRP A 3 -1.64 2.19 15.46
CA TRP A 3 -0.55 3.12 15.72
C TRP A 3 -1.07 4.54 15.50
N ARG A 4 -0.92 5.40 16.50
CA ARG A 4 -1.46 6.78 16.47
C ARG A 4 -2.95 6.79 16.11
N LYS A 5 -3.72 5.85 16.66
CA LYS A 5 -5.16 5.67 16.42
C LYS A 5 -5.51 5.31 14.96
N GLN A 6 -4.55 4.80 14.19
CA GLN A 6 -4.79 4.31 12.83
C GLN A 6 -4.62 2.80 12.78
N PRO A 7 -5.48 2.08 12.04
CA PRO A 7 -5.25 0.66 11.82
C PRO A 7 -4.01 0.47 10.96
N ILE A 8 -3.17 -0.48 11.31
CA ILE A 8 -1.98 -0.82 10.52
C ILE A 8 -2.22 -2.17 9.88
N LEU A 9 -2.08 -2.20 8.57
CA LEU A 9 -2.26 -3.40 7.76
C LEU A 9 -0.90 -4.05 7.52
N ILE A 10 -0.81 -5.34 7.84
CA ILE A 10 0.40 -6.12 7.61
C ILE A 10 0.04 -7.17 6.56
N ILE A 11 0.64 -7.07 5.39
CA ILE A 11 0.25 -7.87 4.24
C ILE A 11 1.44 -8.66 3.73
N ARG A 12 1.30 -9.98 3.70
CA ARG A 12 2.29 -10.85 3.09
C ARG A 12 1.98 -10.99 1.60
N HIS A 13 2.99 -10.77 0.77
CA HIS A 13 2.85 -10.89 -0.68
C HIS A 13 3.45 -12.21 -1.17
N SER A 14 2.73 -12.90 -2.06
CA SER A 14 3.27 -14.06 -2.76
C SER A 14 4.31 -13.61 -3.79
N PRO A 15 5.23 -14.50 -4.23
CA PRO A 15 6.16 -14.15 -5.31
C PRO A 15 5.46 -13.69 -6.58
N SER A 16 4.31 -14.29 -6.93
CA SER A 16 3.54 -13.87 -8.12
C SER A 16 2.93 -12.49 -7.96
N ALA A 17 2.48 -12.14 -6.74
CA ALA A 17 1.96 -10.80 -6.46
C ALA A 17 3.07 -9.75 -6.61
N LEU A 18 4.25 -10.03 -6.09
CA LEU A 18 5.40 -9.11 -6.19
C LEU A 18 5.85 -8.94 -7.64
N SER A 19 5.91 -10.01 -8.42
CA SER A 19 6.28 -9.91 -9.83
C SER A 19 5.24 -9.17 -10.67
N GLY A 20 3.99 -9.15 -10.23
CA GLY A 20 2.91 -8.41 -10.90
C GLY A 20 2.91 -6.90 -10.67
N LEU A 21 3.68 -6.41 -9.71
CA LEU A 21 3.68 -4.97 -9.37
C LEU A 21 4.14 -4.09 -10.56
N ALA A 22 5.03 -4.58 -11.40
CA ALA A 22 5.53 -3.83 -12.54
C ALA A 22 4.43 -3.55 -13.58
N SER A 23 3.43 -4.42 -13.70
CA SER A 23 2.38 -4.28 -14.70
C SER A 23 1.38 -3.16 -14.39
N VAL A 24 1.30 -2.71 -13.13
CA VAL A 24 0.42 -1.60 -12.74
C VAL A 24 1.14 -0.25 -12.70
N THR A 25 2.45 -0.20 -12.88
CA THR A 25 3.25 1.02 -12.72
C THR A 25 2.71 2.18 -13.58
N SER A 26 2.28 1.91 -14.79
CA SER A 26 1.73 2.95 -15.67
C SER A 26 0.41 3.54 -15.19
N LYS A 27 -0.30 2.87 -14.30
CA LYS A 27 -1.56 3.33 -13.71
C LYS A 27 -1.35 4.21 -12.48
N LEU A 28 -0.14 4.29 -11.94
CA LEU A 28 0.16 4.91 -10.66
C LEU A 28 0.57 6.37 -10.79
N ALA A 29 0.13 7.20 -9.83
CA ALA A 29 0.48 8.61 -9.77
C ALA A 29 1.90 8.84 -9.24
N ASP A 30 2.36 7.98 -8.32
CA ASP A 30 3.64 8.17 -7.64
C ASP A 30 4.28 6.81 -7.31
N PRO A 31 4.69 6.05 -8.33
CA PRO A 31 5.16 4.68 -8.13
C PRO A 31 6.41 4.56 -7.25
N ASN A 32 7.21 5.63 -7.13
CA ASN A 32 8.43 5.62 -6.33
C ASN A 32 8.32 6.41 -5.03
N SER A 33 7.11 6.81 -4.65
CA SER A 33 6.84 7.61 -3.43
C SER A 33 7.66 8.90 -3.36
N ASP A 34 7.83 9.57 -4.51
CA ASP A 34 8.63 10.79 -4.57
C ASP A 34 7.94 12.01 -3.93
N SER A 35 6.60 11.97 -3.82
CA SER A 35 5.81 13.08 -3.28
C SER A 35 5.62 13.02 -1.77
N ILE A 36 6.10 11.98 -1.11
CA ILE A 36 5.96 11.82 0.35
C ILE A 36 7.31 11.49 0.99
N ASP A 37 7.44 11.81 2.28
CA ASP A 37 8.61 11.48 3.06
C ASP A 37 8.38 10.11 3.70
N GLU A 38 8.89 9.08 3.05
CA GLU A 38 8.68 7.69 3.44
C GLU A 38 10.00 7.11 3.96
N PRO A 39 10.02 6.50 5.17
CA PRO A 39 11.28 6.09 5.80
C PRO A 39 12.04 5.00 5.03
N TYR A 40 11.35 4.15 4.29
CA TYR A 40 11.98 3.00 3.62
C TYR A 40 11.81 3.05 2.11
N LYS A 41 11.82 4.26 1.58
CA LYS A 41 11.64 4.51 0.15
C LYS A 41 12.73 3.82 -0.67
N ASN A 42 12.31 3.06 -1.69
CA ASN A 42 13.20 2.40 -2.66
C ASN A 42 14.11 1.29 -2.07
N ILE A 43 13.83 0.80 -0.87
CA ILE A 43 14.58 -0.33 -0.31
C ILE A 43 14.05 -1.65 -0.87
N ASN A 44 12.74 -1.86 -0.83
CA ASN A 44 12.08 -3.05 -1.38
C ASN A 44 10.82 -2.64 -2.16
N ALA A 45 10.39 -3.50 -3.07
CA ALA A 45 9.14 -3.28 -3.81
C ALA A 45 7.92 -3.23 -2.87
N THR A 46 8.00 -3.84 -1.70
CA THR A 46 6.95 -3.83 -0.67
C THR A 46 6.80 -2.49 0.02
N ARG A 47 7.70 -1.55 -0.17
CA ARG A 47 7.78 -0.27 0.53
C ARG A 47 8.05 -0.45 2.04
N SER A 48 8.73 -1.53 2.41
CA SER A 48 9.05 -1.85 3.80
C SER A 48 10.47 -2.38 3.93
N LEU A 49 10.90 -2.63 5.17
CA LEU A 49 12.19 -3.26 5.44
C LEU A 49 12.19 -4.76 5.09
N SER A 50 11.03 -5.35 4.82
CA SER A 50 10.91 -6.75 4.40
C SER A 50 10.67 -6.85 2.90
N ALA A 51 11.33 -7.80 2.24
CA ALA A 51 11.09 -8.07 0.83
C ALA A 51 9.75 -8.81 0.60
N GLU A 52 9.10 -9.31 1.65
CA GLU A 52 7.91 -10.14 1.57
C GLU A 52 6.65 -9.46 2.11
N TYR A 53 6.77 -8.61 3.13
CA TYR A 53 5.65 -7.99 3.82
C TYR A 53 5.57 -6.49 3.54
N SER A 54 4.34 -5.97 3.40
CA SER A 54 4.08 -4.54 3.46
C SER A 54 3.46 -4.18 4.80
N VAL A 55 3.80 -3.00 5.32
CA VAL A 55 3.29 -2.45 6.58
C VAL A 55 2.71 -1.08 6.24
N LEU A 56 1.38 -0.97 6.24
CA LEU A 56 0.68 0.20 5.71
C LEU A 56 -0.34 0.74 6.72
N SER A 57 -0.49 2.06 6.77
CA SER A 57 -1.63 2.65 7.45
C SER A 57 -2.89 2.36 6.64
N GLY A 58 -3.91 1.81 7.28
CA GLY A 58 -5.20 1.49 6.68
C GLY A 58 -6.14 2.69 6.57
N VAL A 59 -5.59 3.88 6.33
CA VAL A 59 -6.34 5.12 6.24
C VAL A 59 -6.12 5.74 4.87
N CYS A 60 -7.22 5.95 4.13
CA CYS A 60 -7.17 6.58 2.81
C CYS A 60 -6.62 8.00 2.95
N THR A 61 -5.65 8.36 2.11
CA THR A 61 -4.99 9.66 2.16
C THR A 61 -5.86 10.81 1.65
N HIS A 62 -7.07 10.52 1.14
CA HIS A 62 -8.01 11.57 0.74
C HIS A 62 -8.70 12.19 1.99
N LEU A 63 -9.64 11.46 2.62
CA LEU A 63 -10.41 11.96 3.76
C LEU A 63 -10.45 10.99 4.96
N GLY A 64 -9.52 10.08 5.05
CA GLY A 64 -9.37 9.21 6.22
C GLY A 64 -10.29 8.00 6.29
N CYS A 65 -11.02 7.66 5.20
CA CYS A 65 -11.79 6.43 5.15
C CYS A 65 -10.88 5.21 5.13
N SER A 66 -11.42 4.04 5.46
CA SER A 66 -10.66 2.78 5.44
C SER A 66 -10.78 2.12 4.07
N PRO A 67 -9.71 2.07 3.27
CA PRO A 67 -9.75 1.33 2.02
C PRO A 67 -9.86 -0.16 2.30
N LYS A 68 -10.57 -0.86 1.41
CA LYS A 68 -10.77 -2.30 1.51
C LYS A 68 -9.77 -3.04 0.65
N TYR A 69 -9.31 -4.19 1.14
CA TYR A 69 -8.33 -5.01 0.50
C TYR A 69 -8.99 -6.01 -0.47
N TYR A 70 -8.60 -5.94 -1.73
CA TYR A 70 -9.07 -6.84 -2.79
C TYR A 70 -7.86 -7.41 -3.53
N PRO A 71 -7.27 -8.51 -3.04
CA PRO A 71 -6.01 -9.04 -3.58
C PRO A 71 -6.15 -9.79 -4.90
N GLU A 72 -7.36 -10.14 -5.33
CA GLU A 72 -7.60 -10.98 -6.51
C GLU A 72 -7.31 -10.23 -7.81
N VAL A 73 -6.63 -10.89 -8.74
CA VAL A 73 -6.45 -10.40 -10.10
C VAL A 73 -7.67 -10.81 -10.92
N GLU A 74 -8.65 -9.92 -10.95
CA GLU A 74 -9.91 -10.16 -11.66
C GLU A 74 -10.61 -8.82 -11.94
N PRO A 75 -11.50 -8.75 -12.95
CA PRO A 75 -12.25 -7.52 -13.21
C PRO A 75 -13.10 -7.12 -11.99
N LYS A 76 -13.12 -5.83 -11.71
CA LYS A 76 -13.93 -5.22 -10.65
C LYS A 76 -14.76 -4.09 -11.24
N PRO A 77 -15.85 -3.68 -10.57
CA PRO A 77 -16.69 -2.56 -11.07
C PRO A 77 -15.90 -1.26 -11.28
N TRP A 78 -14.83 -1.04 -10.52
CA TRP A 78 -14.01 0.17 -10.60
C TRP A 78 -12.82 0.05 -11.55
N ASP A 79 -12.45 -1.16 -11.96
CA ASP A 79 -11.33 -1.38 -12.89
C ASP A 79 -11.43 -2.75 -13.54
N SER A 80 -11.72 -2.78 -14.83
CA SER A 80 -11.84 -4.03 -15.59
C SER A 80 -10.52 -4.79 -15.70
N SER A 81 -9.38 -4.13 -15.43
CA SER A 81 -8.04 -4.71 -15.46
C SER A 81 -7.43 -4.77 -14.06
N TRP A 82 -8.24 -4.95 -13.03
CA TRP A 82 -7.79 -4.95 -11.64
C TRP A 82 -6.78 -6.06 -11.37
N GLU A 83 -5.63 -5.69 -10.81
CA GLU A 83 -4.54 -6.63 -10.53
C GLU A 83 -4.28 -6.79 -9.03
N GLY A 84 -5.28 -6.51 -8.20
CA GLY A 84 -5.16 -6.56 -6.76
C GLY A 84 -4.76 -5.22 -6.16
N GLY A 85 -5.20 -4.98 -4.94
CA GLY A 85 -4.89 -3.75 -4.23
C GLY A 85 -6.00 -3.33 -3.28
N PHE A 86 -6.15 -2.02 -3.10
CA PHE A 86 -7.13 -1.44 -2.20
C PHE A 86 -8.09 -0.52 -2.95
N PHE A 87 -9.36 -0.54 -2.54
CA PHE A 87 -10.38 0.35 -3.06
C PHE A 87 -11.06 1.07 -1.90
N CYS A 88 -11.08 2.40 -1.93
CA CYS A 88 -11.76 3.20 -0.91
C CYS A 88 -13.21 3.46 -1.34
N PRO A 89 -14.21 2.90 -0.62
CA PRO A 89 -15.60 3.03 -1.05
C PRO A 89 -16.19 4.43 -0.85
N CYS A 90 -15.54 5.30 -0.08
CA CYS A 90 -16.07 6.64 0.19
C CYS A 90 -16.11 7.51 -1.08
N HIS A 91 -15.02 7.57 -1.83
CA HIS A 91 -14.91 8.42 -3.01
C HIS A 91 -14.21 7.74 -4.20
N GLY A 92 -13.98 6.44 -4.12
CA GLY A 92 -13.47 5.66 -5.24
C GLY A 92 -11.95 5.69 -5.45
N SER A 93 -11.17 6.12 -4.47
CA SER A 93 -9.70 6.06 -4.59
C SER A 93 -9.21 4.62 -4.66
N MET A 94 -8.17 4.39 -5.47
CA MET A 94 -7.60 3.06 -5.71
C MET A 94 -6.11 3.08 -5.41
N PHE A 95 -5.63 1.97 -4.82
CA PHE A 95 -4.22 1.77 -4.50
C PHE A 95 -3.83 0.35 -4.93
N ASP A 96 -2.57 0.14 -5.29
CA ASP A 96 -2.10 -1.19 -5.63
C ASP A 96 -1.84 -2.05 -4.37
N LEU A 97 -1.31 -3.25 -4.56
CA LEU A 97 -1.08 -4.20 -3.47
C LEU A 97 -0.11 -3.70 -2.40
N VAL A 98 0.78 -2.77 -2.74
CA VAL A 98 1.72 -2.18 -1.77
C VAL A 98 1.31 -0.76 -1.38
N GLY A 99 0.07 -0.36 -1.68
CA GLY A 99 -0.50 0.91 -1.24
C GLY A 99 -0.10 2.11 -2.09
N ARG A 100 0.36 1.92 -3.33
CA ARG A 100 0.68 3.03 -4.23
C ARG A 100 -0.60 3.53 -4.92
N VAL A 101 -0.82 4.84 -4.89
CA VAL A 101 -2.05 5.46 -5.37
C VAL A 101 -2.13 5.46 -6.90
N TYR A 102 -3.33 5.18 -7.44
CA TYR A 102 -3.60 5.26 -8.86
C TYR A 102 -3.71 6.72 -9.34
N LYS A 103 -3.50 6.94 -10.64
CA LYS A 103 -3.76 8.23 -11.29
C LYS A 103 -5.26 8.50 -11.33
N GLY A 104 -5.62 9.78 -11.27
CA GLY A 104 -7.00 10.22 -11.53
C GLY A 104 -7.99 9.89 -10.43
N VAL A 105 -7.53 9.57 -9.22
CA VAL A 105 -8.40 9.32 -8.07
C VAL A 105 -8.28 10.45 -7.05
N PRO A 106 -9.27 10.59 -6.11
CA PRO A 106 -9.24 11.68 -5.12
C PRO A 106 -8.06 11.66 -4.16
N ALA A 107 -7.55 10.49 -3.79
CA ALA A 107 -6.43 10.38 -2.86
C ALA A 107 -5.16 10.98 -3.49
N PRO A 108 -4.49 11.93 -2.80
CA PRO A 108 -3.34 12.62 -3.38
C PRO A 108 -2.02 11.87 -3.28
N THR A 109 -1.90 10.93 -2.34
CA THR A 109 -0.63 10.25 -2.05
C THR A 109 -0.83 8.76 -1.82
N ASN A 110 0.28 8.02 -1.87
CA ASN A 110 0.32 6.61 -1.49
C ASN A 110 -0.11 6.43 -0.03
N LEU A 111 -0.57 5.23 0.33
CA LEU A 111 -0.86 4.91 1.73
C LEU A 111 0.42 5.08 2.55
N THR A 112 0.26 5.61 3.77
CA THR A 112 1.40 5.91 4.64
C THR A 112 2.05 4.63 5.14
N VAL A 113 3.39 4.60 5.16
CA VAL A 113 4.19 3.54 5.77
C VAL A 113 4.66 4.04 7.12
N PRO A 114 4.22 3.43 8.25
CA PRO A 114 4.72 3.83 9.56
C PRO A 114 6.17 3.38 9.75
N PRO A 115 6.96 4.05 10.61
CA PRO A 115 8.26 3.52 11.01
C PRO A 115 8.11 2.11 11.59
N HIS A 116 9.00 1.20 11.24
CA HIS A 116 8.94 -0.17 11.72
C HIS A 116 10.28 -0.88 11.56
N PHE A 117 10.44 -2.02 12.21
CA PHE A 117 11.54 -2.93 11.95
C PHE A 117 11.16 -4.37 12.31
N PHE A 118 11.90 -5.31 11.76
CA PHE A 118 11.72 -6.74 12.01
C PHE A 118 12.92 -7.29 12.79
N GLU A 119 12.62 -8.17 13.77
CA GLU A 119 13.63 -8.96 14.48
C GLU A 119 13.15 -10.41 14.49
N GLY A 120 13.69 -11.24 13.56
CA GLY A 120 13.19 -12.59 13.38
C GLY A 120 11.72 -12.59 12.99
N SER A 121 10.86 -13.17 13.83
CA SER A 121 9.41 -13.22 13.60
C SER A 121 8.66 -12.05 14.25
N ILE A 122 9.36 -11.10 14.86
CA ILE A 122 8.74 -9.97 15.55
C ILE A 122 8.82 -8.72 14.70
N LEU A 123 7.66 -8.06 14.52
CA LEU A 123 7.54 -6.77 13.85
C LEU A 123 7.24 -5.70 14.89
N THR A 124 8.07 -4.67 14.96
CA THR A 124 7.84 -3.50 15.82
C THR A 124 7.40 -2.33 14.94
N ILE A 125 6.31 -1.65 15.33
CA ILE A 125 5.73 -0.52 14.61
C ILE A 125 5.83 0.74 15.47
N GLY A 126 6.16 1.87 14.82
CA GLY A 126 6.29 3.15 15.49
C GLY A 126 7.72 3.50 15.87
N GLU A 127 8.69 2.62 15.57
CA GLU A 127 10.11 2.85 15.82
C GLU A 127 10.91 2.45 14.59
N GLU A 128 11.97 3.20 14.31
CA GLU A 128 12.91 2.87 13.24
C GLU A 128 14.00 1.94 13.77
N ALA A 129 14.54 1.12 12.87
CA ALA A 129 15.62 0.22 13.19
C ALA A 129 16.89 0.97 13.63
#